data_0e2dac1f755c233443bcb53f33d137f4
#
_entry.id   0e2dac1f755c233443bcb53f33d137f4
#
_cell.length_a   1.000
_cell.length_b   1.000
_cell.length_c   1.000
_cell.angle_alpha   90.00
_cell.angle_beta   90.00
_cell.angle_gamma   90.00
#
_symmetry.space_group_name_H-M   'P 1'
#
loop_
_entity.id
_entity.type
_entity.pdbx_description
1 polymer ?
#
loop_
_entity_poly.entity_id
_entity_poly.type
_entity_poly.pdbx_seq_one_letter_code
_entity_poly.pdbx_strand_id
1 'polypeptide(L)'
;MQSGYKSRINYTDTEYFNLSEKEVRIASARRETAVPTLEQIKHVIETMPNNSVIERRNRSLIAFTLLTGARDSAIASMKLKHIDIIGNSVFQDAREVNTKFSKTFTTFFFPVGDHIQQIVYDWVRYLKEELLWGNDDPLFPKTNVITGEDRVFKASGFKREHWSTASPIRTIFKEAFEAADLPYFNPHSFRKTLVTLGQKLCQSPEEFKSWSQNLGHEDVLTTLYSYGAVQQQRQGEIFQQLKIHRSSASQNVDDIARAVVKAMADQSSQIGV
;
A
#
# COMPACT_ATOMS: atom_id res chain seq x y z
N MET A 1 -56.83 11.47 7.35
CA MET A 1 -56.25 11.70 6.01
C MET A 1 -54.97 12.52 6.18
N GLN A 2 -53.80 11.90 6.07
CA GLN A 2 -52.55 12.66 6.10
C GLN A 2 -52.36 13.29 4.72
N SER A 3 -52.39 14.64 4.66
CA SER A 3 -52.08 15.41 3.46
C SER A 3 -50.60 15.24 3.16
N GLY A 4 -50.26 14.45 2.14
CA GLY A 4 -48.90 14.30 1.69
C GLY A 4 -48.28 15.64 1.32
N TYR A 5 -47.13 15.94 1.87
CA TYR A 5 -46.31 17.10 1.55
C TYR A 5 -45.86 16.97 0.09
N LYS A 6 -46.50 17.68 -0.82
CA LYS A 6 -46.04 17.76 -2.21
C LYS A 6 -44.89 18.75 -2.27
N SER A 7 -43.70 18.28 -2.48
CA SER A 7 -42.55 19.13 -2.79
C SER A 7 -42.90 20.01 -4.01
N ARG A 8 -42.71 21.31 -3.86
CA ARG A 8 -42.85 22.26 -4.96
C ARG A 8 -41.55 22.43 -5.77
N ILE A 9 -40.53 21.66 -5.44
CA ILE A 9 -39.22 21.72 -6.12
C ILE A 9 -39.35 20.87 -7.39
N ASN A 10 -39.22 21.49 -8.54
CA ASN A 10 -39.15 20.85 -9.84
C ASN A 10 -37.72 20.38 -10.14
N TYR A 11 -37.54 19.47 -11.09
CA TYR A 11 -36.23 18.97 -11.52
C TYR A 11 -35.30 20.13 -11.94
N THR A 12 -35.82 21.13 -12.60
CA THR A 12 -35.12 22.37 -13.00
C THR A 12 -34.59 23.17 -11.80
N ASP A 13 -35.35 23.18 -10.68
CA ASP A 13 -34.91 23.86 -9.46
C ASP A 13 -33.75 23.13 -8.79
N THR A 14 -33.71 21.80 -8.91
CA THR A 14 -32.59 21.00 -8.40
C THR A 14 -31.33 21.17 -9.23
N GLU A 15 -31.44 21.38 -10.54
CA GLU A 15 -30.29 21.70 -11.41
C GLU A 15 -29.63 23.03 -11.04
N TYR A 16 -30.36 23.99 -10.55
CA TYR A 16 -29.83 25.29 -10.12
C TYR A 16 -28.84 25.14 -8.93
N PHE A 17 -29.00 24.10 -8.11
CA PHE A 17 -28.11 23.82 -7.01
C PHE A 17 -26.95 22.92 -7.41
N ASN A 18 -26.94 22.39 -8.63
CA ASN A 18 -25.80 21.63 -9.13
C ASN A 18 -24.67 22.56 -9.56
N LEU A 19 -23.43 22.19 -9.21
CA LEU A 19 -22.27 22.90 -9.73
C LEU A 19 -22.23 22.78 -11.26
N SER A 20 -21.89 23.87 -11.94
CA SER A 20 -21.65 23.83 -13.38
C SER A 20 -20.57 22.80 -13.71
N GLU A 21 -20.59 22.23 -14.93
CA GLU A 21 -19.53 21.29 -15.37
C GLU A 21 -18.11 21.85 -15.19
N LYS A 22 -17.95 23.17 -15.36
CA LYS A 22 -16.69 23.87 -15.15
C LYS A 22 -16.29 23.84 -13.68
N GLU A 23 -17.21 24.12 -12.77
CA GLU A 23 -16.95 24.07 -11.33
C GLU A 23 -16.70 22.64 -10.83
N VAL A 24 -17.42 21.65 -11.37
CA VAL A 24 -17.15 20.23 -11.11
C VAL A 24 -15.75 19.86 -11.59
N ARG A 25 -15.33 20.29 -12.77
CA ARG A 25 -13.97 20.07 -13.30
C ARG A 25 -12.91 20.75 -12.43
N ILE A 26 -13.16 21.98 -11.97
CA ILE A 26 -12.24 22.70 -11.08
C ILE A 26 -12.17 22.02 -9.71
N ALA A 27 -13.31 21.63 -9.14
CA ALA A 27 -13.38 20.95 -7.85
C ALA A 27 -12.76 19.55 -7.88
N SER A 28 -12.90 18.85 -9.01
CA SER A 28 -12.33 17.52 -9.23
C SER A 28 -10.90 17.55 -9.81
N ALA A 29 -10.36 18.74 -10.11
CA ALA A 29 -8.98 18.89 -10.57
C ALA A 29 -8.01 18.32 -9.50
N ARG A 30 -7.30 17.26 -9.86
CA ARG A 30 -6.35 16.61 -8.95
C ARG A 30 -5.15 17.52 -8.73
N ARG A 31 -4.93 17.91 -7.49
CA ARG A 31 -3.65 18.50 -7.09
C ARG A 31 -2.64 17.36 -6.96
N GLU A 32 -1.48 17.51 -7.55
CA GLU A 32 -0.35 16.60 -7.30
C GLU A 32 -0.03 16.68 -5.81
N THR A 33 -0.30 15.59 -5.11
CA THR A 33 0.07 15.46 -3.69
C THR A 33 1.43 14.79 -3.65
N ALA A 34 2.40 15.44 -3.03
CA ALA A 34 3.70 14.83 -2.81
C ALA A 34 3.55 13.46 -2.12
N VAL A 35 4.31 12.49 -2.59
CA VAL A 35 4.30 11.11 -2.10
C VAL A 35 5.74 10.76 -1.72
N PRO A 36 5.98 10.16 -0.54
CA PRO A 36 7.33 9.78 -0.16
C PRO A 36 7.86 8.69 -1.10
N THR A 37 9.15 8.76 -1.44
CA THR A 37 9.80 7.67 -2.16
C THR A 37 10.01 6.48 -1.23
N LEU A 38 10.26 5.29 -1.81
CA LEU A 38 10.57 4.09 -1.02
C LEU A 38 11.85 4.32 -0.18
N GLU A 39 12.83 4.99 -0.74
CA GLU A 39 14.11 5.31 -0.10
C GLU A 39 13.92 6.27 1.08
N GLN A 40 13.07 7.29 0.93
CA GLN A 40 12.72 8.20 2.04
C GLN A 40 12.04 7.46 3.19
N ILE A 41 11.11 6.56 2.89
CA ILE A 41 10.44 5.76 3.93
C ILE A 41 11.44 4.83 4.64
N LYS A 42 12.32 4.18 3.89
CA LYS A 42 13.38 3.33 4.47
C LYS A 42 14.32 4.15 5.37
N HIS A 43 14.74 5.31 4.90
CA HIS A 43 15.57 6.23 5.69
C HIS A 43 14.89 6.61 7.01
N VAL A 44 13.59 6.96 7.00
CA VAL A 44 12.82 7.22 8.22
C VAL A 44 12.88 6.03 9.17
N ILE A 45 12.60 4.82 8.67
CA ILE A 45 12.61 3.60 9.50
C ILE A 45 13.99 3.32 10.08
N GLU A 46 15.06 3.56 9.33
CA GLU A 46 16.45 3.34 9.76
C GLU A 46 16.89 4.35 10.82
N THR A 47 16.47 5.60 10.72
CA THR A 47 16.81 6.67 11.67
C THR A 47 15.98 6.63 12.94
N MET A 48 14.85 5.92 12.96
CA MET A 48 14.03 5.79 14.17
C MET A 48 14.78 5.09 15.30
N PRO A 49 14.71 5.64 16.54
CA PRO A 49 15.31 4.98 17.70
C PRO A 49 14.61 3.65 18.01
N ASN A 50 15.34 2.73 18.66
CA ASN A 50 14.86 1.41 19.03
C ASN A 50 15.31 0.95 20.43
N ASN A 51 15.70 1.90 21.29
CA ASN A 51 16.24 1.62 22.62
C ASN A 51 15.15 1.21 23.63
N SER A 52 13.97 1.81 23.53
CA SER A 52 12.81 1.48 24.36
C SER A 52 11.80 0.59 23.62
N VAL A 53 10.98 -0.12 24.38
CA VAL A 53 9.91 -0.95 23.80
C VAL A 53 8.90 -0.13 22.99
N ILE A 54 8.65 1.13 23.40
CA ILE A 54 7.75 2.04 22.70
C ILE A 54 8.34 2.46 21.36
N GLU A 55 9.63 2.76 21.30
CA GLU A 55 10.34 3.07 20.07
C GLU A 55 10.35 1.85 19.13
N ARG A 56 10.62 0.65 19.64
CA ARG A 56 10.53 -0.59 18.87
C ARG A 56 9.14 -0.78 18.27
N ARG A 57 8.06 -0.55 19.05
CA ARG A 57 6.69 -0.58 18.52
C ARG A 57 6.46 0.44 17.41
N ASN A 58 6.87 1.69 17.65
CA ASN A 58 6.67 2.78 16.68
C ASN A 58 7.38 2.50 15.36
N ARG A 59 8.64 2.06 15.44
CA ARG A 59 9.45 1.67 14.28
C ARG A 59 8.81 0.50 13.52
N SER A 60 8.39 -0.54 14.24
CA SER A 60 7.70 -1.70 13.66
C SER A 60 6.37 -1.33 13.01
N LEU A 61 5.63 -0.37 13.58
CA LEU A 61 4.36 0.09 13.04
C LEU A 61 4.55 0.76 11.66
N ILE A 62 5.57 1.60 11.50
CA ILE A 62 5.88 2.24 10.21
C ILE A 62 6.39 1.18 9.21
N ALA A 63 7.27 0.27 9.64
CA ALA A 63 7.73 -0.84 8.83
C ALA A 63 6.58 -1.74 8.35
N PHE A 64 5.65 -2.08 9.25
CA PHE A 64 4.45 -2.85 8.95
C PHE A 64 3.53 -2.13 7.95
N THR A 65 3.39 -0.82 8.08
CA THR A 65 2.60 -0.03 7.14
C THR A 65 3.19 -0.06 5.74
N LEU A 66 4.51 0.01 5.61
CA LEU A 66 5.20 -0.14 4.33
C LEU A 66 5.08 -1.55 3.78
N LEU A 67 5.24 -2.56 4.65
CA LEU A 67 5.23 -3.98 4.27
C LEU A 67 3.88 -4.46 3.77
N THR A 68 2.78 -3.87 4.27
CA THR A 68 1.42 -4.34 4.00
C THR A 68 0.53 -3.34 3.27
N GLY A 69 0.88 -2.07 3.28
CA GLY A 69 -0.02 -1.01 2.83
C GLY A 69 -1.33 -0.92 3.63
N ALA A 70 -1.39 -1.48 4.84
CA ALA A 70 -2.58 -1.43 5.67
C ALA A 70 -2.96 0.01 6.04
N ARG A 71 -4.26 0.27 6.14
CA ARG A 71 -4.76 1.58 6.56
C ARG A 71 -4.59 1.77 8.06
N ASP A 72 -4.38 3.00 8.50
CA ASP A 72 -4.19 3.36 9.91
C ASP A 72 -5.31 2.86 10.83
N SER A 73 -6.57 2.94 10.38
CA SER A 73 -7.72 2.41 11.13
C SER A 73 -7.69 0.88 11.27
N ALA A 74 -7.23 0.18 10.23
CA ALA A 74 -7.06 -1.28 10.29
C ALA A 74 -5.93 -1.63 11.25
N ILE A 75 -4.78 -0.96 11.16
CA ILE A 75 -3.62 -1.17 12.05
C ILE A 75 -4.01 -0.97 13.52
N ALA A 76 -4.80 0.08 13.82
CA ALA A 76 -5.24 0.39 15.17
C ALA A 76 -6.09 -0.72 15.83
N SER A 77 -6.71 -1.60 15.05
CA SER A 77 -7.58 -2.68 15.52
C SER A 77 -7.03 -4.09 15.30
N MET A 78 -5.83 -4.22 14.70
CA MET A 78 -5.24 -5.55 14.44
C MET A 78 -4.79 -6.25 15.70
N LYS A 79 -5.01 -7.57 15.72
CA LYS A 79 -4.57 -8.52 16.74
C LYS A 79 -3.42 -9.38 16.24
N LEU A 80 -2.70 -10.03 17.15
CA LEU A 80 -1.60 -10.94 16.81
C LEU A 80 -2.01 -12.10 15.91
N LYS A 81 -3.26 -12.58 15.98
CA LYS A 81 -3.76 -13.67 15.10
C LYS A 81 -3.91 -13.24 13.64
N HIS A 82 -3.95 -11.94 13.35
CA HIS A 82 -4.14 -11.46 11.99
C HIS A 82 -2.85 -11.46 11.17
N ILE A 83 -1.68 -11.54 11.82
CA ILE A 83 -0.39 -11.62 11.13
C ILE A 83 0.13 -13.05 11.09
N ASP A 84 0.46 -13.51 9.90
CA ASP A 84 1.18 -14.76 9.66
C ASP A 84 2.60 -14.44 9.20
N ILE A 85 3.57 -14.58 10.12
CA ILE A 85 4.98 -14.31 9.83
C ILE A 85 5.64 -15.42 9.00
N ILE A 86 5.09 -16.65 8.99
CA ILE A 86 5.58 -17.75 8.18
C ILE A 86 5.08 -17.62 6.74
N GLY A 87 3.77 -17.37 6.59
CA GLY A 87 3.14 -17.16 5.28
C GLY A 87 3.33 -15.76 4.70
N ASN A 88 4.05 -14.87 5.39
CA ASN A 88 4.30 -13.48 4.95
C ASN A 88 3.03 -12.74 4.59
N SER A 89 2.03 -12.79 5.45
CA SER A 89 0.73 -12.23 5.15
C SER A 89 -0.01 -11.66 6.36
N VAL A 90 -1.03 -10.86 6.08
CA VAL A 90 -1.95 -10.31 7.07
C VAL A 90 -3.38 -10.58 6.61
N PHE A 91 -4.15 -11.27 7.43
CA PHE A 91 -5.57 -11.48 7.21
C PHE A 91 -6.38 -10.35 7.86
N GLN A 92 -7.03 -9.53 7.05
CA GLN A 92 -7.84 -8.40 7.49
C GLN A 92 -9.31 -8.83 7.52
N ASP A 93 -9.75 -9.41 8.64
CA ASP A 93 -11.14 -9.81 8.86
C ASP A 93 -11.99 -8.60 9.25
N ALA A 94 -12.94 -8.21 8.43
CA ALA A 94 -13.81 -7.07 8.66
C ALA A 94 -14.70 -7.16 9.92
N ARG A 95 -14.83 -8.35 10.49
CA ARG A 95 -15.55 -8.57 11.76
C ARG A 95 -14.76 -8.08 12.98
N GLU A 96 -13.44 -7.98 12.86
CA GLU A 96 -12.52 -7.63 13.94
C GLU A 96 -11.58 -6.48 13.60
N VAL A 97 -11.32 -6.23 12.32
CA VAL A 97 -10.41 -5.21 11.83
C VAL A 97 -11.20 -4.09 11.14
N ASN A 98 -10.92 -2.85 11.49
CA ASN A 98 -11.60 -1.67 10.93
C ASN A 98 -11.15 -1.41 9.48
N THR A 99 -11.55 -2.30 8.57
CA THR A 99 -11.26 -2.20 7.15
C THR A 99 -12.22 -1.22 6.47
N LYS A 100 -11.74 -0.54 5.42
CA LYS A 100 -12.60 0.34 4.61
C LYS A 100 -13.65 -0.51 3.88
N PHE A 101 -14.90 -0.07 3.96
CA PHE A 101 -16.08 -0.75 3.37
C PHE A 101 -16.32 -2.17 3.92
N SER A 102 -15.86 -2.46 5.14
CA SER A 102 -16.03 -3.78 5.78
C SER A 102 -15.56 -4.94 4.90
N LYS A 103 -14.44 -4.78 4.21
CA LYS A 103 -13.87 -5.81 3.34
C LYS A 103 -12.99 -6.77 4.12
N THR A 104 -13.17 -8.06 3.86
CA THR A 104 -12.29 -9.12 4.35
C THR A 104 -11.38 -9.57 3.22
N PHE A 105 -10.05 -9.53 3.44
CA PHE A 105 -9.05 -9.93 2.46
C PHE A 105 -7.71 -10.21 3.12
N THR A 106 -6.86 -10.97 2.41
CA THR A 106 -5.46 -11.18 2.79
C THR A 106 -4.56 -10.23 2.02
N THR A 107 -3.60 -9.64 2.70
CA THR A 107 -2.50 -8.89 2.12
C THR A 107 -1.21 -9.68 2.31
N PHE A 108 -0.51 -10.02 1.25
CA PHE A 108 0.86 -10.55 1.29
C PHE A 108 1.86 -9.41 1.45
N PHE A 109 2.99 -9.70 2.07
CA PHE A 109 4.01 -8.68 2.28
C PHE A 109 4.59 -8.20 0.95
N PHE A 110 4.66 -6.89 0.79
CA PHE A 110 5.27 -6.28 -0.39
C PHE A 110 6.79 -6.45 -0.37
N PRO A 111 7.44 -6.61 -1.53
CA PRO A 111 8.89 -6.82 -1.64
C PRO A 111 9.65 -5.50 -1.44
N VAL A 112 9.60 -4.97 -0.24
CA VAL A 112 10.21 -3.68 0.14
C VAL A 112 11.58 -3.84 0.82
N GLY A 113 12.04 -5.07 1.03
CA GLY A 113 13.34 -5.44 1.57
C GLY A 113 13.24 -6.25 2.86
N ASP A 114 14.15 -7.23 2.99
CA ASP A 114 14.18 -8.20 4.09
C ASP A 114 14.39 -7.54 5.46
N HIS A 115 15.18 -6.46 5.51
CA HIS A 115 15.39 -5.71 6.74
C HIS A 115 14.08 -5.14 7.30
N ILE A 116 13.21 -4.60 6.45
CA ILE A 116 11.89 -4.07 6.86
C ILE A 116 11.01 -5.20 7.42
N GLN A 117 11.04 -6.35 6.78
CA GLN A 117 10.33 -7.54 7.22
C GLN A 117 10.85 -8.04 8.57
N GLN A 118 12.18 -8.05 8.77
CA GLN A 118 12.80 -8.48 10.01
C GLN A 118 12.40 -7.60 11.20
N ILE A 119 12.28 -6.29 11.03
CA ILE A 119 11.80 -5.37 12.09
C ILE A 119 10.40 -5.78 12.58
N VAL A 120 9.52 -6.17 11.67
CA VAL A 120 8.15 -6.61 12.02
C VAL A 120 8.18 -7.99 12.70
N TYR A 121 9.03 -8.90 12.24
CA TYR A 121 9.19 -10.22 12.85
C TYR A 121 9.71 -10.13 14.28
N ASP A 122 10.74 -9.32 14.50
CA ASP A 122 11.31 -9.12 15.84
C ASP A 122 10.28 -8.51 16.80
N TRP A 123 9.42 -7.62 16.29
CA TRP A 123 8.32 -7.07 17.08
C TRP A 123 7.28 -8.13 17.45
N VAL A 124 6.83 -8.95 16.50
CA VAL A 124 5.85 -10.02 16.76
C VAL A 124 6.42 -11.06 17.71
N ARG A 125 7.69 -11.43 17.52
CA ARG A 125 8.40 -12.35 18.41
C ARG A 125 8.48 -11.79 19.82
N TYR A 126 8.86 -10.52 19.99
CA TYR A 126 8.88 -9.86 21.28
C TYR A 126 7.53 -9.93 22.01
N LEU A 127 6.42 -9.66 21.31
CA LEU A 127 5.09 -9.75 21.91
C LEU A 127 4.75 -11.18 22.35
N LYS A 128 5.07 -12.20 21.52
CA LYS A 128 4.73 -13.59 21.80
C LYS A 128 5.65 -14.26 22.82
N GLU A 129 6.95 -14.07 22.71
CA GLU A 129 7.95 -14.79 23.47
C GLU A 129 8.37 -14.08 24.75
N GLU A 130 8.52 -12.75 24.75
CA GLU A 130 8.93 -11.99 25.91
C GLU A 130 7.74 -11.50 26.75
N LEU A 131 6.66 -11.01 26.10
CA LEU A 131 5.46 -10.54 26.80
C LEU A 131 4.41 -11.64 26.99
N LEU A 132 4.59 -12.81 26.37
CA LEU A 132 3.67 -13.95 26.41
C LEU A 132 2.22 -13.56 26.02
N TRP A 133 2.10 -12.71 25.01
CA TRP A 133 0.80 -12.27 24.54
C TRP A 133 0.16 -13.30 23.63
N GLY A 134 -1.17 -13.42 23.76
CA GLY A 134 -1.96 -14.37 22.99
C GLY A 134 -2.48 -13.81 21.68
N ASN A 135 -3.15 -14.67 20.94
CA ASN A 135 -3.65 -14.37 19.59
C ASN A 135 -4.63 -13.20 19.53
N ASP A 136 -5.40 -12.94 20.58
CA ASP A 136 -6.38 -11.87 20.63
C ASP A 136 -5.86 -10.54 21.18
N ASP A 137 -4.59 -10.51 21.58
CA ASP A 137 -3.93 -9.28 22.02
C ASP A 137 -3.60 -8.35 20.84
N PRO A 138 -3.52 -7.03 21.09
CA PRO A 138 -3.24 -6.06 20.04
C PRO A 138 -1.88 -6.29 19.39
N LEU A 139 -1.82 -6.24 18.06
CA LEU A 139 -0.54 -6.25 17.33
C LEU A 139 0.27 -4.97 17.62
N PHE A 140 -0.42 -3.83 17.73
CA PHE A 140 0.20 -2.55 18.10
C PHE A 140 -0.55 -1.98 19.30
N PRO A 141 -0.05 -2.24 20.51
CA PRO A 141 -0.73 -1.88 21.74
C PRO A 141 -0.65 -0.39 22.07
N LYS A 142 -1.63 0.08 22.83
CA LYS A 142 -1.65 1.41 23.41
C LYS A 142 -0.54 1.60 24.44
N THR A 143 0.09 2.77 24.45
CA THR A 143 1.07 3.13 25.48
C THR A 143 0.39 3.22 26.84
N ASN A 144 0.97 2.59 27.86
CA ASN A 144 0.59 2.82 29.24
C ASN A 144 1.25 4.10 29.74
N VAL A 145 0.44 5.04 30.19
CA VAL A 145 0.91 6.31 30.75
C VAL A 145 0.59 6.32 32.24
N ILE A 146 1.59 6.55 33.07
CA ILE A 146 1.46 6.70 34.51
C ILE A 146 1.82 8.12 34.92
N THR A 147 1.25 8.59 35.99
CA THR A 147 1.67 9.87 36.65
C THR A 147 2.85 9.57 37.55
N GLY A 148 4.01 10.17 37.25
CA GLY A 148 5.18 10.08 38.10
C GLY A 148 5.00 10.85 39.43
N GLU A 149 5.93 10.66 40.37
CA GLU A 149 5.95 11.39 41.64
C GLU A 149 6.05 12.92 41.46
N ASP A 150 6.69 13.33 40.36
CA ASP A 150 6.81 14.71 39.88
C ASP A 150 5.53 15.26 39.21
N ARG A 151 4.43 14.50 39.23
CA ARG A 151 3.15 14.78 38.55
C ARG A 151 3.26 14.92 37.05
N VAL A 152 4.36 14.48 36.44
CA VAL A 152 4.53 14.43 34.98
C VAL A 152 4.08 13.07 34.48
N PHE A 153 3.39 13.06 33.30
CA PHE A 153 3.00 11.83 32.65
C PHE A 153 4.22 11.15 32.03
N LYS A 154 4.46 9.89 32.42
CA LYS A 154 5.56 9.08 31.90
C LYS A 154 5.00 7.83 31.24
N ALA A 155 5.58 7.50 30.09
CA ALA A 155 5.26 6.24 29.42
C ALA A 155 5.90 5.05 30.17
N SER A 156 5.07 4.06 30.54
CA SER A 156 5.47 2.88 31.31
C SER A 156 5.05 1.59 30.61
N GLY A 157 5.60 1.36 29.40
CA GLY A 157 5.29 0.16 28.62
C GLY A 157 3.93 0.22 27.93
N PHE A 158 3.21 -0.91 27.89
CA PHE A 158 1.98 -1.08 27.13
C PHE A 158 0.79 -1.47 28.00
N LYS A 159 -0.40 -1.04 27.56
CA LYS A 159 -1.67 -1.66 27.95
C LYS A 159 -2.05 -2.70 26.89
N ARG A 160 -2.60 -3.84 27.33
CA ARG A 160 -3.17 -4.85 26.41
C ARG A 160 -4.50 -4.39 25.79
N GLU A 161 -4.47 -3.21 25.20
CA GLU A 161 -5.62 -2.51 24.62
C GLU A 161 -5.26 -1.95 23.25
N HIS A 162 -6.25 -1.95 22.36
CA HIS A 162 -6.16 -1.24 21.09
C HIS A 162 -6.26 0.27 21.28
N TRP A 163 -5.77 1.03 20.30
CA TRP A 163 -6.12 2.44 20.21
C TRP A 163 -7.58 2.60 19.84
N SER A 164 -8.28 3.53 20.49
CA SER A 164 -9.67 3.87 20.15
C SER A 164 -9.81 4.58 18.82
N THR A 165 -8.75 5.22 18.34
CA THR A 165 -8.68 5.94 17.06
C THR A 165 -7.31 5.75 16.40
N ALA A 166 -7.22 6.10 15.11
CA ALA A 166 -5.95 6.10 14.38
C ALA A 166 -5.06 7.34 14.63
N SER A 167 -5.50 8.29 15.47
CA SER A 167 -4.74 9.53 15.72
C SER A 167 -3.33 9.29 16.27
N PRO A 168 -3.11 8.39 17.25
CA PRO A 168 -1.77 8.10 17.73
C PRO A 168 -0.82 7.57 16.65
N ILE A 169 -1.35 6.79 15.69
CA ILE A 169 -0.56 6.30 14.54
C ILE A 169 -0.07 7.47 13.71
N ARG A 170 -0.93 8.43 13.39
CA ARG A 170 -0.58 9.62 12.62
C ARG A 170 0.45 10.50 13.33
N THR A 171 0.36 10.59 14.67
CA THR A 171 1.36 11.28 15.50
C THR A 171 2.72 10.58 15.38
N ILE A 172 2.78 9.26 15.51
CA ILE A 172 4.01 8.48 15.34
C ILE A 172 4.64 8.73 13.96
N PHE A 173 3.84 8.76 12.89
CA PHE A 173 4.31 9.06 11.55
C PHE A 173 4.87 10.48 11.45
N LYS A 174 4.16 11.47 12.01
CA LYS A 174 4.60 12.85 12.01
C LYS A 174 5.95 13.01 12.68
N GLU A 175 6.08 12.51 13.91
CA GLU A 175 7.31 12.56 14.70
C GLU A 175 8.47 11.87 14.01
N ALA A 176 8.22 10.69 13.37
CA ALA A 176 9.26 9.95 12.67
C ALA A 176 9.79 10.67 11.42
N PHE A 177 8.90 11.28 10.63
CA PHE A 177 9.31 12.05 9.45
C PHE A 177 10.01 13.36 9.82
N GLU A 178 9.52 14.07 10.85
CA GLU A 178 10.16 15.29 11.37
C GLU A 178 11.56 15.00 11.93
N ALA A 179 11.73 13.89 12.66
CA ALA A 179 13.02 13.47 13.18
C ALA A 179 14.04 13.07 12.10
N ALA A 180 13.57 12.72 10.90
CA ALA A 180 14.39 12.42 9.74
C ALA A 180 14.60 13.62 8.80
N ASP A 181 14.25 14.85 9.23
CA ASP A 181 14.30 16.08 8.44
C ASP A 181 13.52 16.00 7.12
N LEU A 182 12.41 15.25 7.12
CA LEU A 182 11.54 15.06 5.96
C LEU A 182 10.15 15.68 6.20
N PRO A 183 9.47 16.14 5.14
CA PRO A 183 8.09 16.58 5.24
C PRO A 183 7.19 15.45 5.76
N TYR A 184 6.19 15.80 6.56
CA TYR A 184 5.22 14.83 7.04
C TYR A 184 4.42 14.20 5.90
N PHE A 185 4.43 12.88 5.85
CA PHE A 185 3.57 12.08 5.00
C PHE A 185 2.67 11.20 5.87
N ASN A 186 1.37 11.23 5.58
CA ASN A 186 0.42 10.41 6.31
C ASN A 186 0.52 8.91 5.94
N PRO A 187 0.04 7.98 6.79
CA PRO A 187 0.12 6.54 6.51
C PRO A 187 -0.45 6.12 5.16
N HIS A 188 -1.51 6.82 4.69
CA HIS A 188 -2.13 6.51 3.40
C HIS A 188 -1.23 6.79 2.20
N SER A 189 -0.28 7.71 2.32
CA SER A 189 0.68 8.02 1.24
C SER A 189 1.57 6.83 0.89
N PHE A 190 1.87 5.93 1.85
CA PHE A 190 2.64 4.71 1.61
C PHE A 190 2.00 3.79 0.59
N ARG A 191 0.67 3.78 0.52
CA ARG A 191 -0.05 3.00 -0.50
C ARG A 191 0.23 3.53 -1.91
N LYS A 192 0.37 4.86 -2.07
CA LYS A 192 0.77 5.46 -3.36
C LYS A 192 2.20 5.09 -3.72
N THR A 193 3.12 5.08 -2.74
CA THR A 193 4.49 4.59 -2.95
C THR A 193 4.50 3.13 -3.40
N LEU A 194 3.69 2.26 -2.77
CA LEU A 194 3.54 0.86 -3.16
C LEU A 194 2.92 0.71 -4.57
N VAL A 195 1.97 1.54 -4.95
CA VAL A 195 1.45 1.56 -6.33
C VAL A 195 2.56 1.88 -7.33
N THR A 196 3.36 2.91 -7.05
CA THR A 196 4.51 3.29 -7.89
C THR A 196 5.55 2.18 -7.96
N LEU A 197 5.79 1.48 -6.85
CA LEU A 197 6.69 0.32 -6.81
C LEU A 197 6.15 -0.83 -7.69
N GLY A 198 4.86 -1.15 -7.58
CA GLY A 198 4.22 -2.19 -8.39
C GLY A 198 4.32 -1.92 -9.88
N GLN A 199 4.18 -0.67 -10.31
CA GLN A 199 4.34 -0.29 -11.71
C GLN A 199 5.76 -0.49 -12.24
N LYS A 200 6.76 -0.40 -11.36
CA LYS A 200 8.16 -0.65 -11.73
C LYS A 200 8.51 -2.14 -11.76
N LEU A 201 7.88 -2.94 -10.90
CA LEU A 201 8.21 -4.35 -10.72
C LEU A 201 7.35 -5.29 -11.56
N CYS A 202 6.04 -5.00 -11.69
CA CYS A 202 5.13 -5.86 -12.44
C CYS A 202 5.41 -5.79 -13.95
N GLN A 203 5.56 -6.96 -14.57
CA GLN A 203 5.88 -7.10 -15.97
C GLN A 203 4.66 -7.52 -16.80
N SER A 204 3.58 -7.96 -16.16
CA SER A 204 2.34 -8.39 -16.81
C SER A 204 1.10 -7.72 -16.22
N PRO A 205 0.00 -7.64 -16.97
CA PRO A 205 -1.29 -7.18 -16.45
C PRO A 205 -1.81 -8.01 -15.28
N GLU A 206 -1.52 -9.31 -15.25
CA GLU A 206 -1.91 -10.22 -14.17
C GLU A 206 -1.16 -9.90 -12.88
N GLU A 207 0.16 -9.70 -12.94
CA GLU A 207 0.97 -9.27 -11.81
C GLU A 207 0.47 -7.93 -11.25
N PHE A 208 0.19 -6.96 -12.11
CA PHE A 208 -0.31 -5.66 -11.67
C PHE A 208 -1.71 -5.75 -11.08
N LYS A 209 -2.58 -6.62 -11.60
CA LYS A 209 -3.89 -6.92 -11.01
C LYS A 209 -3.74 -7.55 -9.64
N SER A 210 -2.87 -8.53 -9.48
CA SER A 210 -2.56 -9.17 -8.20
C SER A 210 -2.02 -8.17 -7.18
N TRP A 211 -1.12 -7.28 -7.61
CA TRP A 211 -0.61 -6.18 -6.79
C TRP A 211 -1.71 -5.25 -6.32
N SER A 212 -2.63 -4.87 -7.20
CA SER A 212 -3.79 -4.04 -6.90
C SER A 212 -4.72 -4.70 -5.88
N GLN A 213 -5.03 -5.99 -6.07
CA GLN A 213 -5.83 -6.78 -5.15
C GLN A 213 -5.17 -6.90 -3.77
N ASN A 214 -3.85 -7.06 -3.73
CA ASN A 214 -3.06 -7.09 -2.50
C ASN A 214 -3.17 -5.79 -1.69
N LEU A 215 -3.38 -4.66 -2.33
CA LEU A 215 -3.74 -3.39 -1.72
C LEU A 215 -5.22 -3.32 -1.29
N GLY A 216 -6.03 -4.34 -1.56
CA GLY A 216 -7.47 -4.36 -1.28
C GLY A 216 -8.27 -3.43 -2.19
N HIS A 217 -7.80 -3.18 -3.42
CA HIS A 217 -8.57 -2.48 -4.45
C HIS A 217 -9.44 -3.49 -5.20
N GLU A 218 -10.73 -3.22 -5.35
CA GLU A 218 -11.65 -4.05 -6.14
C GLU A 218 -11.41 -3.87 -7.62
N ASP A 219 -11.16 -2.64 -8.02
CA ASP A 219 -10.93 -2.25 -9.40
C ASP A 219 -9.45 -1.87 -9.59
N VAL A 220 -8.80 -2.48 -10.56
CA VAL A 220 -7.43 -2.15 -10.98
C VAL A 220 -7.32 -0.69 -11.41
N LEU A 221 -8.39 -0.11 -11.95
CA LEU A 221 -8.46 1.29 -12.31
C LEU A 221 -8.21 2.20 -11.11
N THR A 222 -8.62 1.80 -9.90
CA THR A 222 -8.31 2.55 -8.66
C THR A 222 -6.80 2.70 -8.47
N THR A 223 -6.04 1.68 -8.80
CA THR A 223 -4.56 1.70 -8.74
C THR A 223 -4.00 2.60 -9.84
N LEU A 224 -4.50 2.49 -11.06
CA LEU A 224 -4.10 3.31 -12.20
C LEU A 224 -4.44 4.79 -12.00
N TYR A 225 -5.63 5.11 -11.52
CA TYR A 225 -6.03 6.49 -11.23
C TYR A 225 -5.21 7.14 -10.09
N SER A 226 -4.69 6.36 -9.17
CA SER A 226 -3.83 6.86 -8.09
C SER A 226 -2.49 7.38 -8.60
N TYR A 227 -2.10 6.98 -9.79
CA TYR A 227 -0.81 7.30 -10.38
C TYR A 227 -0.78 8.65 -11.12
N GLY A 228 -1.93 9.16 -11.57
CA GLY A 228 -2.00 10.37 -12.36
C GLY A 228 -1.77 10.13 -13.86
N ALA A 229 -1.63 11.23 -14.62
CA ALA A 229 -1.35 11.19 -16.05
C ALA A 229 0.14 10.89 -16.30
N VAL A 230 0.43 10.06 -17.29
CA VAL A 230 1.81 9.85 -17.76
C VAL A 230 2.29 11.12 -18.44
N GLN A 231 3.43 11.63 -18.01
CA GLN A 231 4.03 12.83 -18.63
C GLN A 231 4.31 12.59 -20.11
N GLN A 232 4.12 13.61 -20.94
CA GLN A 232 4.25 13.51 -22.40
C GLN A 232 5.61 12.97 -22.87
N GLN A 233 6.69 13.40 -22.22
CA GLN A 233 8.02 12.88 -22.50
C GLN A 233 8.09 11.37 -22.26
N ARG A 234 7.58 10.90 -21.12
CA ARG A 234 7.55 9.47 -20.77
C ARG A 234 6.66 8.66 -21.70
N GLN A 235 5.54 9.22 -22.16
CA GLN A 235 4.73 8.59 -23.20
C GLN A 235 5.54 8.34 -24.48
N GLY A 236 6.32 9.34 -24.93
CA GLY A 236 7.18 9.22 -26.10
C GLY A 236 8.21 8.09 -25.96
N GLU A 237 8.89 8.02 -24.80
CA GLU A 237 9.85 6.95 -24.49
C GLU A 237 9.20 5.56 -24.54
N ILE A 238 8.03 5.40 -23.89
CA ILE A 238 7.28 4.13 -23.90
C ILE A 238 6.92 3.71 -25.32
N PHE A 239 6.41 4.63 -26.14
CA PHE A 239 6.04 4.32 -27.51
C PHE A 239 7.25 3.96 -28.38
N GLN A 240 8.40 4.57 -28.16
CA GLN A 240 9.64 4.19 -28.84
C GLN A 240 10.09 2.78 -28.44
N GLN A 241 10.07 2.46 -27.14
CA GLN A 241 10.41 1.11 -26.66
C GLN A 241 9.47 0.04 -27.22
N LEU A 242 8.16 0.30 -27.28
CA LEU A 242 7.19 -0.62 -27.89
C LEU A 242 7.45 -0.89 -29.37
N LYS A 243 7.95 0.10 -30.12
CA LYS A 243 8.33 -0.08 -31.50
C LYS A 243 9.57 -0.97 -31.65
N ILE A 244 10.58 -0.77 -30.82
CA ILE A 244 11.82 -1.56 -30.82
C ILE A 244 11.52 -3.02 -30.48
N HIS A 245 10.72 -3.30 -29.44
CA HIS A 245 10.36 -4.67 -29.08
C HIS A 245 9.57 -5.41 -30.16
N ARG A 246 8.69 -4.73 -30.89
CA ARG A 246 7.96 -5.33 -32.02
C ARG A 246 8.87 -5.64 -33.21
N SER A 247 9.83 -4.79 -33.51
CA SER A 247 10.78 -5.03 -34.58
C SER A 247 11.73 -6.20 -34.25
N SER A 248 12.18 -6.34 -33.02
CA SER A 248 13.02 -7.45 -32.59
C SER A 248 12.26 -8.78 -32.54
N ALA A 249 10.99 -8.78 -32.12
CA ALA A 249 10.15 -9.97 -32.13
C ALA A 249 9.84 -10.45 -33.57
N SER A 250 9.62 -9.54 -34.52
CA SER A 250 9.43 -9.85 -35.92
C SER A 250 10.71 -10.41 -36.54
N GLN A 251 11.87 -9.85 -36.21
CA GLN A 251 13.15 -10.38 -36.70
C GLN A 251 13.43 -11.78 -36.15
N ASN A 252 13.16 -12.06 -34.91
CA ASN A 252 13.31 -13.39 -34.32
C ASN A 252 12.41 -14.44 -34.99
N VAL A 253 11.16 -14.10 -35.33
CA VAL A 253 10.25 -15.02 -36.02
C VAL A 253 10.72 -15.30 -37.44
N ASP A 254 11.20 -14.30 -38.17
CA ASP A 254 11.74 -14.45 -39.53
C ASP A 254 13.04 -15.26 -39.51
N ASP A 255 13.91 -15.09 -38.53
CA ASP A 255 15.13 -15.86 -38.35
C ASP A 255 14.86 -17.33 -38.03
N ILE A 256 13.88 -17.60 -37.16
CA ILE A 256 13.42 -18.96 -36.86
C ILE A 256 12.80 -19.61 -38.11
N ALA A 257 11.95 -18.89 -38.84
CA ALA A 257 11.35 -19.38 -40.06
C ALA A 257 12.41 -19.74 -41.11
N ARG A 258 13.44 -18.90 -41.33
CA ARG A 258 14.56 -19.16 -42.24
C ARG A 258 15.39 -20.36 -41.78
N ALA A 259 15.64 -20.51 -40.46
CA ALA A 259 16.37 -21.65 -39.92
C ALA A 259 15.61 -22.97 -40.12
N VAL A 260 14.30 -22.99 -39.96
CA VAL A 260 13.44 -24.15 -40.23
C VAL A 260 13.44 -24.54 -41.71
N VAL A 261 13.26 -23.55 -42.62
CA VAL A 261 13.30 -23.79 -44.07
C VAL A 261 14.65 -24.33 -44.49
N LYS A 262 15.75 -23.81 -43.97
CA LYS A 262 17.10 -24.31 -44.27
C LYS A 262 17.29 -25.74 -43.75
N ALA A 263 16.87 -26.07 -42.53
CA ALA A 263 16.96 -27.42 -41.99
C ALA A 263 16.13 -28.45 -42.81
N MET A 264 14.95 -28.05 -43.32
CA MET A 264 14.14 -28.89 -44.20
C MET A 264 14.81 -29.12 -45.58
N ALA A 265 15.45 -28.10 -46.14
CA ALA A 265 16.17 -28.21 -47.38
C ALA A 265 17.40 -29.14 -47.27
N ASP A 266 18.14 -29.03 -46.18
CA ASP A 266 19.32 -29.88 -45.89
C ASP A 266 18.92 -31.35 -45.70
N GLN A 267 17.77 -31.64 -45.08
CA GLN A 267 17.23 -33.02 -44.95
C GLN A 267 16.79 -33.60 -46.31
N SER A 268 16.19 -32.79 -47.17
CA SER A 268 15.77 -33.23 -48.50
C SER A 268 16.96 -33.59 -49.41
N SER A 269 18.10 -32.97 -49.17
CA SER A 269 19.35 -33.23 -49.94
C SER A 269 20.07 -34.52 -49.50
N GLN A 270 19.76 -35.04 -48.30
CA GLN A 270 20.35 -36.29 -47.78
C GLN A 270 19.55 -37.56 -48.12
N ILE A 271 18.33 -37.43 -48.63
CA ILE A 271 17.43 -38.54 -48.99
C ILE A 271 17.49 -38.86 -50.51
N GLY A 272 18.25 -38.10 -51.27
CA GLY A 272 18.36 -38.18 -52.72
C GLY A 272 19.67 -38.81 -53.22
N VAL A 273 20.15 -39.88 -52.58
CA VAL A 273 21.21 -40.75 -53.12
C VAL A 273 20.77 -42.21 -53.09
#